data_2eda612996d5ce1b1928792c0a35a26e
#
_entry.id   2eda612996d5ce1b1928792c0a35a26e
#
_cell.length_a   1.000
_cell.length_b   1.000
_cell.length_c   1.000
_cell.angle_alpha   90.00
_cell.angle_beta   90.00
_cell.angle_gamma   90.00
#
_symmetry.space_group_name_H-M   'P 1'
#
loop_
_entity.id
_entity.type
_entity.pdbx_description
1 polymer ?
#
loop_
_entity_poly.entity_id
_entity_poly.type
_entity_poly.pdbx_seq_one_letter_code
_entity_poly.pdbx_strand_id
1 'polypeptide(L)'
;MPATRDGKLWRSQFYYKDWQGIRRKKNKRGFKTKGEADEWERNFLQQQQKNLDISFENFVEIYFADMENRLRESTIINKRYVFDLKVTPYFRHKKMCEIQTSDIRAWQNELIKKGYAPTYLKSINNQLAALFNYAVRYYDLRDNPCRKAGSIGKSKADEMDFWTKQEFKEFLPSMENKPEARMAFLILYWTGMRIGELLALTYEDIDLEKRCIRINKSYQRINGKDMITPPKTPKSNRKITIPLFLAEELKEYCSMLYGITDKERMFRFTKSFMEHEMVRGIKATGVRRIRLHDLRHPYVKPTTKKFITFFEVF
;
A
#
# COMPACT_ATOMS: atom_id res chain seq x y z
N MET A 1 -4.70 -11.24 -46.27
CA MET A 1 -5.31 -11.34 -47.62
C MET A 1 -4.29 -10.81 -48.61
N PRO A 2 -4.15 -11.36 -49.80
CA PRO A 2 -3.16 -10.81 -50.75
C PRO A 2 -3.54 -9.39 -51.15
N ALA A 3 -2.49 -8.55 -51.33
CA ALA A 3 -2.70 -7.20 -51.79
C ALA A 3 -3.40 -7.14 -53.15
N THR A 4 -4.32 -6.18 -53.30
CA THR A 4 -5.15 -6.03 -54.51
C THR A 4 -4.75 -4.83 -55.33
N ARG A 5 -4.97 -4.90 -56.63
CA ARG A 5 -4.62 -3.80 -57.56
C ARG A 5 -5.64 -2.65 -57.39
N ASP A 6 -5.17 -1.41 -57.32
CA ASP A 6 -5.95 -0.18 -57.18
C ASP A 6 -5.48 0.81 -58.27
N GLY A 7 -6.00 0.67 -59.49
CA GLY A 7 -5.56 1.36 -60.69
C GLY A 7 -4.13 0.95 -61.09
N LYS A 8 -3.22 1.92 -61.16
CA LYS A 8 -1.77 1.70 -61.46
C LYS A 8 -0.96 1.29 -60.23
N LEU A 9 -1.54 1.34 -59.05
CA LEU A 9 -0.91 1.09 -57.75
C LEU A 9 -1.53 -0.13 -57.04
N TRP A 10 -0.95 -0.49 -55.91
CA TRP A 10 -1.44 -1.59 -55.06
C TRP A 10 -1.99 -1.08 -53.76
N ARG A 11 -2.94 -1.84 -53.19
CA ARG A 11 -3.48 -1.59 -51.85
C ARG A 11 -3.42 -2.88 -51.03
N SER A 12 -3.12 -2.74 -49.74
CA SER A 12 -3.31 -3.79 -48.76
C SER A 12 -4.51 -3.49 -47.90
N GLN A 13 -5.42 -4.48 -47.80
CA GLN A 13 -6.62 -4.41 -46.98
C GLN A 13 -6.80 -5.73 -46.26
N PHE A 14 -6.77 -5.71 -44.94
CA PHE A 14 -6.91 -6.93 -44.15
C PHE A 14 -7.66 -6.67 -42.85
N TYR A 15 -8.06 -7.74 -42.16
CA TYR A 15 -8.62 -7.72 -40.81
C TYR A 15 -7.56 -8.21 -39.83
N TYR A 16 -7.52 -7.58 -38.66
CA TYR A 16 -6.70 -8.01 -37.53
C TYR A 16 -7.54 -7.96 -36.26
N LYS A 17 -7.14 -8.69 -35.23
CA LYS A 17 -7.71 -8.54 -33.89
C LYS A 17 -6.89 -7.50 -33.14
N ASP A 18 -7.58 -6.50 -32.58
CA ASP A 18 -6.91 -5.57 -31.68
C ASP A 18 -6.59 -6.26 -30.33
N TRP A 19 -5.98 -5.52 -29.43
CA TRP A 19 -5.60 -5.99 -28.09
C TRP A 19 -6.82 -6.47 -27.25
N GLN A 20 -8.03 -6.03 -27.54
CA GLN A 20 -9.30 -6.51 -26.94
C GLN A 20 -9.84 -7.77 -27.60
N GLY A 21 -9.18 -8.26 -28.64
CA GLY A 21 -9.69 -9.35 -29.46
C GLY A 21 -10.77 -8.92 -30.46
N ILE A 22 -11.09 -7.63 -30.55
CA ILE A 22 -12.09 -7.10 -31.47
C ILE A 22 -11.52 -7.07 -32.89
N ARG A 23 -12.31 -7.56 -33.85
CA ARG A 23 -11.93 -7.59 -35.26
C ARG A 23 -11.96 -6.17 -35.85
N ARG A 24 -10.79 -5.65 -36.26
CA ARG A 24 -10.61 -4.35 -36.93
C ARG A 24 -10.21 -4.52 -38.36
N LYS A 25 -10.57 -3.55 -39.21
CA LYS A 25 -10.18 -3.49 -40.60
C LYS A 25 -9.10 -2.42 -40.80
N LYS A 26 -7.99 -2.78 -41.48
CA LYS A 26 -6.96 -1.84 -41.91
C LYS A 26 -6.90 -1.78 -43.43
N ASN A 27 -6.74 -0.60 -43.98
CA ASN A 27 -6.61 -0.37 -45.43
C ASN A 27 -5.54 0.71 -45.66
N LYS A 28 -4.57 0.43 -46.52
CA LYS A 28 -3.58 1.40 -47.02
C LYS A 28 -3.39 1.22 -48.53
N ARG A 29 -3.38 2.35 -49.23
CA ARG A 29 -3.24 2.44 -50.69
C ARG A 29 -1.92 3.09 -51.07
N GLY A 30 -1.57 3.00 -52.35
CA GLY A 30 -0.45 3.78 -52.90
C GLY A 30 0.91 3.06 -52.94
N PHE A 31 0.92 1.72 -52.83
CA PHE A 31 2.13 0.94 -52.98
C PHE A 31 2.47 0.76 -54.45
N LYS A 32 3.77 0.87 -54.77
CA LYS A 32 4.24 0.73 -56.16
C LYS A 32 4.20 -0.71 -56.64
N THR A 33 4.46 -1.65 -55.75
CA THR A 33 4.49 -3.09 -56.04
C THR A 33 3.59 -3.90 -55.10
N LYS A 34 3.21 -5.10 -55.49
CA LYS A 34 2.49 -6.06 -54.67
C LYS A 34 3.32 -6.47 -53.47
N GLY A 35 4.66 -6.64 -53.65
CA GLY A 35 5.57 -7.03 -52.59
C GLY A 35 5.63 -6.01 -51.46
N GLU A 36 5.70 -4.70 -51.80
CA GLU A 36 5.67 -3.63 -50.80
C GLU A 36 4.37 -3.63 -49.99
N ALA A 37 3.21 -3.90 -50.61
CA ALA A 37 1.95 -3.96 -49.96
C ALA A 37 1.82 -5.18 -49.00
N ASP A 38 2.31 -6.34 -49.45
CA ASP A 38 2.33 -7.59 -48.65
C ASP A 38 3.37 -7.51 -47.51
N GLU A 39 4.51 -6.85 -47.75
CA GLU A 39 5.52 -6.61 -46.71
C GLU A 39 5.02 -5.64 -45.66
N TRP A 40 4.33 -4.58 -46.06
CA TRP A 40 3.69 -3.66 -45.14
C TRP A 40 2.63 -4.36 -44.25
N GLU A 41 1.80 -5.25 -44.83
CA GLU A 41 0.82 -6.07 -44.08
C GLU A 41 1.54 -6.94 -43.05
N ARG A 42 2.58 -7.68 -43.43
CA ARG A 42 3.38 -8.52 -42.52
C ARG A 42 3.98 -7.72 -41.39
N ASN A 43 4.62 -6.59 -41.72
CA ASN A 43 5.23 -5.71 -40.72
C ASN A 43 4.18 -5.12 -39.77
N PHE A 44 3.00 -4.73 -40.29
CA PHE A 44 1.91 -4.24 -39.48
C PHE A 44 1.40 -5.33 -38.52
N LEU A 45 1.15 -6.54 -39.02
CA LEU A 45 0.68 -7.65 -38.18
C LEU A 45 1.73 -8.08 -37.14
N GLN A 46 3.02 -8.09 -37.48
CA GLN A 46 4.10 -8.32 -36.51
C GLN A 46 4.19 -7.22 -35.46
N GLN A 47 4.00 -5.96 -35.83
CA GLN A 47 3.99 -4.85 -34.91
C GLN A 47 2.77 -4.89 -33.99
N GLN A 48 1.58 -5.25 -34.53
CA GLN A 48 0.36 -5.39 -33.74
C GLN A 48 0.42 -6.54 -32.73
N GLN A 49 1.11 -7.62 -33.06
CA GLN A 49 1.36 -8.72 -32.10
C GLN A 49 2.36 -8.34 -30.99
N LYS A 50 3.11 -7.24 -31.17
CA LYS A 50 4.17 -6.81 -30.26
C LYS A 50 3.91 -5.48 -29.53
N ASN A 51 2.85 -4.74 -29.88
CA ASN A 51 2.64 -3.40 -29.36
C ASN A 51 1.29 -3.24 -28.69
N LEU A 52 1.32 -2.87 -27.41
CA LEU A 52 0.19 -2.38 -26.62
C LEU A 52 -0.29 -1.02 -27.17
N ASP A 53 -1.07 -1.04 -28.25
CA ASP A 53 -1.68 0.15 -28.85
C ASP A 53 -2.97 0.57 -28.11
N ILE A 54 -2.85 0.72 -26.78
CA ILE A 54 -3.92 1.14 -25.87
C ILE A 54 -3.48 2.37 -25.11
N SER A 55 -4.42 3.26 -24.78
CA SER A 55 -4.12 4.39 -23.92
C SER A 55 -3.71 3.93 -22.52
N PHE A 56 -2.84 4.69 -21.88
CA PHE A 56 -2.40 4.42 -20.52
C PHE A 56 -3.59 4.33 -19.55
N GLU A 57 -4.55 5.25 -19.66
CA GLU A 57 -5.76 5.28 -18.83
C GLU A 57 -6.56 3.96 -18.92
N ASN A 58 -6.82 3.50 -20.14
CA ASN A 58 -7.55 2.25 -20.36
C ASN A 58 -6.75 1.03 -19.86
N PHE A 59 -5.43 1.04 -20.01
CA PHE A 59 -4.58 -0.04 -19.49
C PHE A 59 -4.54 -0.07 -17.96
N VAL A 60 -4.60 1.08 -17.31
CA VAL A 60 -4.73 1.18 -15.84
C VAL A 60 -6.01 0.47 -15.37
N GLU A 61 -7.14 0.64 -16.07
CA GLU A 61 -8.39 -0.06 -15.70
C GLU A 61 -8.28 -1.58 -15.86
N ILE A 62 -7.64 -2.05 -16.92
CA ILE A 62 -7.37 -3.50 -17.11
C ILE A 62 -6.49 -4.04 -15.97
N TYR A 63 -5.44 -3.29 -15.63
CA TYR A 63 -4.54 -3.66 -14.55
C TYR A 63 -5.29 -3.79 -13.21
N PHE A 64 -6.15 -2.82 -12.87
CA PHE A 64 -6.89 -2.84 -11.63
C PHE A 64 -7.95 -3.93 -11.60
N ALA A 65 -8.66 -4.19 -12.71
CA ALA A 65 -9.64 -5.27 -12.81
C ALA A 65 -9.03 -6.65 -12.51
N ASP A 66 -7.79 -6.92 -12.98
CA ASP A 66 -7.07 -8.15 -12.62
C ASP A 66 -6.56 -8.13 -11.16
N MET A 67 -6.07 -6.98 -10.68
CA MET A 67 -5.51 -6.86 -9.34
C MET A 67 -6.57 -6.95 -8.23
N GLU A 68 -7.82 -6.59 -8.48
CA GLU A 68 -8.94 -6.69 -7.52
C GLU A 68 -9.11 -8.12 -7.00
N ASN A 69 -8.88 -9.13 -7.86
CA ASN A 69 -8.97 -10.54 -7.46
C ASN A 69 -7.71 -11.06 -6.74
N ARG A 70 -6.61 -10.31 -6.72
CA ARG A 70 -5.29 -10.75 -6.23
C ARG A 70 -4.82 -10.00 -5.01
N LEU A 71 -5.31 -8.79 -4.80
CA LEU A 71 -4.85 -7.90 -3.74
C LEU A 71 -5.97 -7.64 -2.74
N ARG A 72 -5.58 -7.31 -1.50
CA ARG A 72 -6.53 -6.87 -0.49
C ARG A 72 -7.14 -5.52 -0.89
N GLU A 73 -8.42 -5.32 -0.58
CA GLU A 73 -9.17 -4.10 -0.86
C GLU A 73 -8.41 -2.82 -0.44
N SER A 74 -7.87 -2.79 0.77
CA SER A 74 -7.07 -1.65 1.26
C SER A 74 -5.84 -1.34 0.40
N THR A 75 -5.25 -2.37 -0.22
CA THR A 75 -4.11 -2.20 -1.13
C THR A 75 -4.56 -1.61 -2.45
N ILE A 76 -5.69 -2.08 -2.99
CA ILE A 76 -6.28 -1.56 -4.22
C ILE A 76 -6.64 -0.09 -4.06
N ILE A 77 -7.34 0.29 -2.98
CA ILE A 77 -7.72 1.68 -2.71
C ILE A 77 -6.49 2.59 -2.68
N ASN A 78 -5.44 2.20 -1.94
CA ASN A 78 -4.22 3.00 -1.87
C ASN A 78 -3.50 3.09 -3.22
N LYS A 79 -3.49 2.01 -4.00
CA LYS A 79 -2.90 2.02 -5.34
C LYS A 79 -3.70 2.93 -6.29
N ARG A 80 -5.04 2.80 -6.33
CA ARG A 80 -5.90 3.67 -7.13
C ARG A 80 -5.68 5.14 -6.78
N TYR A 81 -5.68 5.48 -5.49
CA TYR A 81 -5.40 6.84 -5.04
C TYR A 81 -4.09 7.41 -5.61
N VAL A 82 -3.01 6.62 -5.61
CA VAL A 82 -1.73 7.04 -6.19
C VAL A 82 -1.84 7.20 -7.71
N PHE A 83 -2.49 6.28 -8.40
CA PHE A 83 -2.67 6.35 -9.85
C PHE A 83 -3.52 7.57 -10.23
N ASP A 84 -4.68 7.75 -9.63
CA ASP A 84 -5.64 8.81 -9.97
C ASP A 84 -5.05 10.21 -9.75
N LEU A 85 -4.25 10.38 -8.70
CA LEU A 85 -3.74 11.71 -8.34
C LEU A 85 -2.31 12.01 -8.84
N LYS A 86 -1.49 10.99 -9.12
CA LYS A 86 -0.05 11.21 -9.35
C LYS A 86 0.46 10.63 -10.65
N VAL A 87 -0.20 9.63 -11.21
CA VAL A 87 0.29 8.88 -12.36
C VAL A 87 -0.59 9.09 -13.59
N THR A 88 -1.87 8.73 -13.50
CA THR A 88 -2.82 8.78 -14.62
C THR A 88 -2.94 10.18 -15.22
N PRO A 89 -3.02 11.29 -14.46
CA PRO A 89 -3.13 12.62 -15.05
C PRO A 89 -2.00 13.00 -16.01
N TYR A 90 -0.80 12.45 -15.78
CA TYR A 90 0.36 12.73 -16.62
C TYR A 90 0.39 11.87 -17.90
N PHE A 91 0.03 10.59 -17.79
CA PHE A 91 0.20 9.63 -18.89
C PHE A 91 -1.09 9.31 -19.65
N ARG A 92 -2.27 9.72 -19.18
CA ARG A 92 -3.59 9.25 -19.60
C ARG A 92 -3.81 9.15 -21.11
N HIS A 93 -3.31 10.13 -21.87
CA HIS A 93 -3.53 10.23 -23.32
C HIS A 93 -2.44 9.56 -24.16
N LYS A 94 -1.33 9.14 -23.54
CA LYS A 94 -0.25 8.44 -24.23
C LYS A 94 -0.63 6.97 -24.40
N LYS A 95 -0.20 6.37 -25.51
CA LYS A 95 -0.30 4.93 -25.68
C LYS A 95 0.79 4.22 -24.90
N MET A 96 0.49 3.05 -24.36
CA MET A 96 1.43 2.25 -23.56
C MET A 96 2.75 1.97 -24.31
N CYS A 97 2.68 1.69 -25.61
CA CYS A 97 3.83 1.43 -26.46
C CYS A 97 4.67 2.68 -26.80
N GLU A 98 4.11 3.87 -26.65
CA GLU A 98 4.76 5.16 -26.97
C GLU A 98 5.48 5.77 -25.76
N ILE A 99 5.18 5.31 -24.53
CA ILE A 99 5.81 5.84 -23.32
C ILE A 99 7.28 5.44 -23.26
N GLN A 100 8.14 6.44 -23.35
CA GLN A 100 9.59 6.26 -23.36
C GLN A 100 10.23 6.59 -22.00
N THR A 101 11.50 6.21 -21.85
CA THR A 101 12.30 6.55 -20.67
C THR A 101 12.36 8.05 -20.39
N SER A 102 12.37 8.89 -21.44
CA SER A 102 12.34 10.36 -21.35
C SER A 102 11.05 10.87 -20.68
N ASP A 103 9.90 10.25 -21.00
CA ASP A 103 8.62 10.63 -20.41
C ASP A 103 8.59 10.29 -18.90
N ILE A 104 9.14 9.12 -18.54
CA ILE A 104 9.27 8.72 -17.13
C ILE A 104 10.16 9.71 -16.39
N ARG A 105 11.30 10.12 -16.97
CA ARG A 105 12.21 11.09 -16.35
C ARG A 105 11.56 12.46 -16.18
N ALA A 106 10.82 12.94 -17.18
CA ALA A 106 10.10 14.20 -17.10
C ALA A 106 9.06 14.18 -15.97
N TRP A 107 8.24 13.11 -15.89
CA TRP A 107 7.28 12.91 -14.80
C TRP A 107 7.94 12.83 -13.43
N GLN A 108 9.06 12.10 -13.30
CA GLN A 108 9.83 12.02 -12.05
C GLN A 108 10.30 13.40 -11.60
N ASN A 109 10.79 14.24 -12.52
CA ASN A 109 11.25 15.58 -12.22
C ASN A 109 10.10 16.49 -11.74
N GLU A 110 8.89 16.36 -12.31
CA GLU A 110 7.72 17.07 -11.81
C GLU A 110 7.35 16.66 -10.38
N LEU A 111 7.40 15.36 -10.06
CA LEU A 111 7.13 14.87 -8.72
C LEU A 111 8.18 15.38 -7.70
N ILE A 112 9.46 15.42 -8.08
CA ILE A 112 10.54 15.94 -7.23
C ILE A 112 10.31 17.42 -6.93
N LYS A 113 9.96 18.21 -7.96
CA LYS A 113 9.65 19.66 -7.79
C LYS A 113 8.49 19.94 -6.84
N LYS A 114 7.56 18.97 -6.68
CA LYS A 114 6.44 19.09 -5.73
C LYS A 114 6.86 18.91 -4.25
N GLY A 115 8.13 18.59 -3.97
CA GLY A 115 8.65 18.51 -2.60
C GLY A 115 8.13 17.33 -1.77
N TYR A 116 7.67 16.25 -2.38
CA TYR A 116 7.22 15.07 -1.63
C TYR A 116 8.38 14.39 -0.88
N ALA A 117 8.07 13.80 0.28
CA ALA A 117 9.04 13.03 1.05
C ALA A 117 9.73 11.94 0.19
N PRO A 118 11.05 11.74 0.34
CA PRO A 118 11.81 10.81 -0.50
C PRO A 118 11.26 9.37 -0.53
N THR A 119 10.77 8.88 0.62
CA THR A 119 10.12 7.55 0.71
C THR A 119 8.80 7.47 -0.05
N TYR A 120 8.05 8.56 -0.08
CA TYR A 120 6.80 8.65 -0.85
C TYR A 120 7.06 8.72 -2.35
N LEU A 121 8.06 9.51 -2.78
CA LEU A 121 8.52 9.51 -4.19
C LEU A 121 8.88 8.11 -4.66
N LYS A 122 9.65 7.37 -3.84
CA LYS A 122 9.98 5.96 -4.12
C LYS A 122 8.75 5.09 -4.25
N SER A 123 7.78 5.25 -3.35
CA SER A 123 6.51 4.49 -3.37
C SER A 123 5.72 4.75 -4.65
N ILE A 124 5.55 6.02 -5.06
CA ILE A 124 4.84 6.39 -6.29
C ILE A 124 5.53 5.77 -7.51
N ASN A 125 6.86 5.92 -7.59
CA ASN A 125 7.65 5.37 -8.69
C ASN A 125 7.52 3.84 -8.79
N ASN A 126 7.53 3.14 -7.66
CA ASN A 126 7.35 1.69 -7.62
C ASN A 126 5.96 1.24 -8.09
N GLN A 127 4.91 2.05 -7.86
CA GLN A 127 3.56 1.74 -8.37
C GLN A 127 3.52 1.77 -9.89
N LEU A 128 4.11 2.81 -10.51
CA LEU A 128 4.21 2.90 -11.97
C LEU A 128 5.06 1.77 -12.56
N ALA A 129 6.22 1.49 -11.93
CA ALA A 129 7.09 0.39 -12.36
C ALA A 129 6.38 -0.97 -12.28
N ALA A 130 5.51 -1.19 -11.29
CA ALA A 130 4.72 -2.41 -11.16
C ALA A 130 3.71 -2.58 -12.30
N LEU A 131 3.04 -1.50 -12.73
CA LEU A 131 2.14 -1.52 -13.89
C LEU A 131 2.90 -1.86 -15.18
N PHE A 132 4.07 -1.25 -15.42
CA PHE A 132 4.87 -1.58 -16.60
C PHE A 132 5.45 -3.01 -16.55
N ASN A 133 5.83 -3.51 -15.36
CA ASN A 133 6.22 -4.92 -15.22
C ASN A 133 5.06 -5.88 -15.54
N TYR A 134 3.84 -5.51 -15.17
CA TYR A 134 2.63 -6.26 -15.51
C TYR A 134 2.40 -6.25 -17.02
N ALA A 135 2.55 -5.10 -17.68
CA ALA A 135 2.45 -4.97 -19.13
C ALA A 135 3.50 -5.83 -19.87
N VAL A 136 4.75 -5.83 -19.41
CA VAL A 136 5.82 -6.67 -19.96
C VAL A 136 5.52 -8.16 -19.79
N ARG A 137 4.99 -8.55 -18.62
CA ARG A 137 4.77 -9.96 -18.29
C ARG A 137 3.57 -10.58 -19.00
N TYR A 138 2.49 -9.83 -19.19
CA TYR A 138 1.20 -10.38 -19.60
C TYR A 138 0.65 -9.81 -20.92
N TYR A 139 1.26 -8.71 -21.42
CA TYR A 139 0.78 -7.99 -22.59
C TYR A 139 1.89 -7.70 -23.61
N ASP A 140 2.97 -8.44 -23.55
CA ASP A 140 4.09 -8.39 -24.53
C ASP A 140 4.67 -7.00 -24.77
N LEU A 141 4.58 -6.10 -23.77
CA LEU A 141 5.34 -4.85 -23.83
C LEU A 141 6.84 -5.19 -23.85
N ARG A 142 7.58 -4.62 -24.79
CA ARG A 142 8.98 -4.97 -25.03
C ARG A 142 9.88 -4.86 -23.79
N ASP A 143 9.78 -3.74 -23.08
CA ASP A 143 10.55 -3.48 -21.86
C ASP A 143 9.83 -2.48 -20.94
N ASN A 144 10.28 -2.43 -19.70
CA ASN A 144 9.75 -1.47 -18.73
C ASN A 144 10.57 -0.18 -18.75
N PRO A 145 10.01 0.96 -19.24
CA PRO A 145 10.74 2.22 -19.34
C PRO A 145 11.17 2.77 -17.98
N CYS A 146 10.51 2.40 -16.87
CA CYS A 146 10.91 2.81 -15.54
C CYS A 146 12.25 2.19 -15.10
N ARG A 147 12.63 1.02 -15.63
CA ARG A 147 13.92 0.39 -15.30
C ARG A 147 15.09 1.22 -15.83
N LYS A 148 14.99 1.69 -17.09
CA LYS A 148 16.01 2.55 -17.72
C LYS A 148 16.03 3.95 -17.11
N ALA A 149 14.88 4.51 -16.76
CA ALA A 149 14.78 5.81 -16.10
C ALA A 149 15.44 5.82 -14.71
N GLY A 150 15.51 4.66 -14.07
CA GLY A 150 15.95 4.53 -12.70
C GLY A 150 14.85 4.92 -11.71
N SER A 151 15.14 4.74 -10.44
CA SER A 151 14.20 5.04 -9.35
C SER A 151 14.51 6.39 -8.72
N ILE A 152 13.49 7.04 -8.18
CA ILE A 152 13.60 8.29 -7.40
C ILE A 152 13.30 8.04 -5.93
N GLY A 153 13.81 8.92 -5.06
CA GLY A 153 13.60 8.86 -3.63
C GLY A 153 14.44 7.81 -2.90
N LYS A 154 14.16 7.62 -1.61
CA LYS A 154 14.90 6.71 -0.72
C LYS A 154 14.04 5.52 -0.32
N SER A 155 14.64 4.33 -0.15
CA SER A 155 13.93 3.12 0.31
C SER A 155 13.68 3.09 1.80
N LYS A 156 14.52 3.74 2.58
CA LYS A 156 14.43 3.82 4.04
C LYS A 156 14.10 5.25 4.45
N ALA A 157 13.21 5.39 5.42
CA ALA A 157 13.04 6.63 6.15
C ALA A 157 14.31 6.90 7.02
N ASP A 158 14.46 8.13 7.43
CA ASP A 158 15.43 8.49 8.46
C ASP A 158 15.12 7.72 9.76
N GLU A 159 16.03 7.72 10.72
CA GLU A 159 15.84 7.02 12.00
C GLU A 159 14.51 7.42 12.65
N MET A 160 13.80 6.43 13.17
CA MET A 160 12.53 6.67 13.83
C MET A 160 12.77 7.04 15.29
N ASP A 161 12.15 8.13 15.72
CA ASP A 161 12.07 8.48 17.11
C ASP A 161 11.14 7.53 17.88
N PHE A 162 11.45 7.30 19.15
CA PHE A 162 10.62 6.52 20.07
C PHE A 162 10.73 7.12 21.47
N TRP A 163 9.71 6.90 22.31
CA TRP A 163 9.77 7.32 23.70
C TRP A 163 10.55 6.36 24.56
N THR A 164 11.37 6.91 25.43
CA THR A 164 11.95 6.20 26.59
C THR A 164 10.86 5.87 27.59
N LYS A 165 11.16 4.99 28.56
CA LYS A 165 10.25 4.68 29.67
C LYS A 165 9.89 5.94 30.47
N GLN A 166 10.83 6.86 30.63
CA GLN A 166 10.63 8.11 31.34
C GLN A 166 9.65 9.03 30.60
N GLU A 167 9.87 9.29 29.30
CA GLU A 167 8.96 10.09 28.46
C GLU A 167 7.54 9.50 28.43
N PHE A 168 7.41 8.17 28.39
CA PHE A 168 6.10 7.53 28.44
C PHE A 168 5.42 7.70 29.83
N LYS A 169 6.16 7.62 30.94
CA LYS A 169 5.66 7.89 32.27
C LYS A 169 5.20 9.36 32.43
N GLU A 170 5.90 10.30 31.83
CA GLU A 170 5.53 11.73 31.82
C GLU A 170 4.27 11.99 30.98
N PHE A 171 4.09 11.24 29.88
CA PHE A 171 2.91 11.36 29.02
C PHE A 171 1.64 10.79 29.66
N LEU A 172 1.73 9.64 30.36
CA LEU A 172 0.59 8.83 30.77
C LEU A 172 -0.41 9.57 31.68
N PRO A 173 -0.03 10.45 32.63
CA PRO A 173 -0.95 11.22 33.46
C PRO A 173 -1.89 12.12 32.66
N SER A 174 -1.51 12.55 31.45
CA SER A 174 -2.39 13.34 30.59
C SER A 174 -3.65 12.57 30.10
N MET A 175 -3.69 11.25 30.35
CA MET A 175 -4.77 10.35 29.97
C MET A 175 -5.67 9.90 31.16
N GLU A 176 -5.45 10.41 32.38
CA GLU A 176 -6.23 9.97 33.56
C GLU A 176 -7.74 10.11 33.40
N ASN A 177 -8.19 11.19 32.79
CA ASN A 177 -9.61 11.44 32.52
C ASN A 177 -10.17 10.66 31.31
N LYS A 178 -9.38 9.76 30.71
CA LYS A 178 -9.72 8.99 29.52
C LYS A 178 -9.24 7.54 29.65
N PRO A 179 -9.89 6.73 30.47
CA PRO A 179 -9.44 5.37 30.79
C PRO A 179 -9.26 4.47 29.57
N GLU A 180 -10.10 4.63 28.56
CA GLU A 180 -9.97 3.89 27.29
C GLU A 180 -8.67 4.22 26.54
N ALA A 181 -8.33 5.52 26.43
CA ALA A 181 -7.10 5.95 25.78
C ALA A 181 -5.88 5.55 26.60
N ARG A 182 -5.95 5.73 27.95
CA ARG A 182 -4.88 5.34 28.87
C ARG A 182 -4.54 3.86 28.73
N MET A 183 -5.54 3.00 28.80
CA MET A 183 -5.34 1.56 28.64
C MET A 183 -4.80 1.20 27.25
N ALA A 184 -5.30 1.83 26.20
CA ALA A 184 -4.81 1.62 24.84
C ALA A 184 -3.32 1.99 24.69
N PHE A 185 -2.88 3.14 25.28
CA PHE A 185 -1.48 3.54 25.26
C PHE A 185 -0.60 2.59 26.07
N LEU A 186 -1.06 2.13 27.24
CA LEU A 186 -0.34 1.14 28.05
C LEU A 186 -0.11 -0.16 27.27
N ILE A 187 -1.15 -0.70 26.65
CA ILE A 187 -1.04 -1.93 25.87
C ILE A 187 -0.08 -1.71 24.69
N LEU A 188 -0.22 -0.62 23.91
CA LEU A 188 0.66 -0.35 22.76
C LEU A 188 2.13 -0.26 23.17
N TYR A 189 2.41 0.47 24.23
CA TYR A 189 3.79 0.68 24.68
C TYR A 189 4.44 -0.60 25.20
N TRP A 190 3.73 -1.35 26.07
CA TRP A 190 4.28 -2.53 26.74
C TRP A 190 4.23 -3.82 25.92
N THR A 191 3.41 -3.90 24.89
CA THR A 191 3.31 -5.10 24.04
C THR A 191 3.94 -4.92 22.67
N GLY A 192 4.15 -3.70 22.23
CA GLY A 192 4.62 -3.40 20.89
C GLY A 192 3.68 -3.88 19.77
N MET A 193 2.40 -4.14 20.05
CA MET A 193 1.44 -4.54 19.03
C MET A 193 1.11 -3.37 18.09
N ARG A 194 0.57 -3.69 16.91
CA ARG A 194 0.12 -2.65 15.97
C ARG A 194 -1.20 -2.07 16.42
N ILE A 195 -1.44 -0.78 16.10
CA ILE A 195 -2.73 -0.12 16.45
C ILE A 195 -3.94 -0.89 15.91
N GLY A 196 -3.89 -1.44 14.70
CA GLY A 196 -4.98 -2.25 14.16
C GLY A 196 -5.18 -3.57 14.90
N GLU A 197 -4.14 -4.16 15.48
CA GLU A 197 -4.20 -5.34 16.33
C GLU A 197 -4.89 -4.99 17.67
N LEU A 198 -4.48 -3.87 18.30
CA LEU A 198 -5.13 -3.35 19.52
C LEU A 198 -6.63 -3.11 19.30
N LEU A 199 -6.99 -2.37 18.24
CA LEU A 199 -8.39 -2.03 17.95
C LEU A 199 -9.25 -3.24 17.59
N ALA A 200 -8.65 -4.39 17.31
CA ALA A 200 -9.35 -5.64 17.06
C ALA A 200 -9.51 -6.52 18.31
N LEU A 201 -8.87 -6.16 19.45
CA LEU A 201 -8.92 -6.98 20.66
C LEU A 201 -10.34 -7.15 21.17
N THR A 202 -10.63 -8.37 21.60
CA THR A 202 -11.85 -8.80 22.30
C THR A 202 -11.47 -9.47 23.60
N TYR A 203 -12.43 -9.70 24.53
CA TYR A 203 -12.15 -10.42 25.78
C TYR A 203 -11.57 -11.82 25.56
N GLU A 204 -12.04 -12.54 24.55
CA GLU A 204 -11.53 -13.88 24.19
C GLU A 204 -10.03 -13.90 23.85
N ASP A 205 -9.43 -12.75 23.54
CA ASP A 205 -8.01 -12.65 23.19
C ASP A 205 -7.11 -12.47 24.42
N ILE A 206 -7.70 -12.25 25.61
CA ILE A 206 -6.98 -11.93 26.85
C ILE A 206 -7.08 -13.09 27.82
N ASP A 207 -5.95 -13.61 28.23
CA ASP A 207 -5.81 -14.62 29.29
C ASP A 207 -5.08 -13.98 30.46
N LEU A 208 -5.85 -13.46 31.43
CA LEU A 208 -5.30 -12.78 32.60
C LEU A 208 -4.55 -13.73 33.55
N GLU A 209 -4.96 -15.00 33.63
CA GLU A 209 -4.28 -16.01 34.47
C GLU A 209 -2.88 -16.31 33.93
N LYS A 210 -2.80 -16.54 32.61
CA LYS A 210 -1.52 -16.76 31.92
C LYS A 210 -0.79 -15.47 31.56
N ARG A 211 -1.39 -14.33 31.88
CA ARG A 211 -0.85 -12.99 31.56
C ARG A 211 -0.43 -12.89 30.08
N CYS A 212 -1.33 -13.23 29.17
CA CYS A 212 -1.01 -13.17 27.75
C CYS A 212 -2.18 -12.63 26.93
N ILE A 213 -1.80 -11.97 25.83
CA ILE A 213 -2.73 -11.46 24.80
C ILE A 213 -2.48 -12.20 23.50
N ARG A 214 -3.54 -12.74 22.90
CA ARG A 214 -3.48 -13.43 21.61
C ARG A 214 -3.73 -12.42 20.47
N ILE A 215 -2.83 -12.35 19.52
CA ILE A 215 -2.95 -11.51 18.33
C ILE A 215 -3.27 -12.40 17.15
N ASN A 216 -4.51 -12.37 16.67
CA ASN A 216 -5.01 -13.21 15.58
C ASN A 216 -5.83 -12.43 14.54
N LYS A 217 -6.07 -11.14 14.75
CA LYS A 217 -6.89 -10.28 13.90
C LYS A 217 -6.39 -8.83 13.91
N SER A 218 -6.85 -8.04 12.97
CA SER A 218 -6.54 -6.61 12.86
C SER A 218 -7.76 -5.86 12.36
N TYR A 219 -8.06 -4.75 13.00
CA TYR A 219 -9.13 -3.82 12.62
C TYR A 219 -8.59 -2.74 11.71
N GLN A 220 -9.39 -2.37 10.72
CA GLN A 220 -9.20 -1.17 9.89
C GLN A 220 -10.58 -0.61 9.50
N ARG A 221 -10.65 0.71 9.30
CA ARG A 221 -11.84 1.36 8.77
C ARG A 221 -11.57 1.80 7.36
N ILE A 222 -12.37 1.30 6.41
CA ILE A 222 -12.22 1.56 4.97
C ILE A 222 -13.55 2.10 4.45
N ASN A 223 -13.54 3.26 3.80
CA ASN A 223 -14.73 3.89 3.25
C ASN A 223 -15.89 3.99 4.27
N GLY A 224 -15.57 4.32 5.54
CA GLY A 224 -16.53 4.42 6.62
C GLY A 224 -17.01 3.08 7.21
N LYS A 225 -16.61 1.94 6.63
CA LYS A 225 -16.98 0.60 7.12
C LYS A 225 -15.88 0.00 8.00
N ASP A 226 -16.28 -0.58 9.11
CA ASP A 226 -15.41 -1.29 10.01
C ASP A 226 -15.12 -2.70 9.48
N MET A 227 -13.85 -3.05 9.37
CA MET A 227 -13.40 -4.35 8.87
C MET A 227 -12.41 -5.00 9.83
N ILE A 228 -12.70 -6.23 10.21
CA ILE A 228 -11.77 -7.10 10.96
C ILE A 228 -11.23 -8.13 9.96
N THR A 229 -9.91 -8.16 9.83
CA THR A 229 -9.23 -9.07 8.90
C THR A 229 -8.22 -9.95 9.63
N PRO A 230 -7.96 -11.17 9.14
CA PRO A 230 -6.86 -11.97 9.65
C PRO A 230 -5.51 -11.27 9.42
N PRO A 231 -4.46 -11.63 10.16
CA PRO A 231 -3.12 -11.08 9.96
C PRO A 231 -2.62 -11.25 8.53
N LYS A 232 -1.70 -10.36 8.11
CA LYS A 232 -1.12 -10.42 6.75
C LYS A 232 -0.31 -11.70 6.48
N THR A 233 0.28 -12.25 7.52
CA THR A 233 1.12 -13.47 7.42
C THR A 233 0.83 -14.39 8.60
N PRO A 234 1.00 -15.73 8.45
CA PRO A 234 0.84 -16.68 9.56
C PRO A 234 1.71 -16.34 10.77
N LYS A 235 2.92 -15.85 10.56
CA LYS A 235 3.85 -15.40 11.62
C LYS A 235 3.34 -14.20 12.43
N SER A 236 2.37 -13.48 11.94
CA SER A 236 1.74 -12.37 12.68
C SER A 236 0.74 -12.84 13.72
N ASN A 237 0.29 -14.10 13.63
CA ASN A 237 -0.48 -14.75 14.68
C ASN A 237 0.48 -15.16 15.81
N ARG A 238 0.34 -14.54 16.98
CA ARG A 238 1.25 -14.69 18.10
C ARG A 238 0.56 -14.44 19.44
N LYS A 239 1.15 -14.98 20.51
CA LYS A 239 0.82 -14.62 21.89
C LYS A 239 1.89 -13.67 22.42
N ILE A 240 1.50 -12.68 23.19
CA ILE A 240 2.39 -11.72 23.85
C ILE A 240 2.16 -11.84 25.34
N THR A 241 3.22 -12.16 26.10
CA THR A 241 3.17 -12.12 27.56
C THR A 241 3.19 -10.68 28.04
N ILE A 242 2.37 -10.33 29.01
CA ILE A 242 2.27 -9.01 29.61
C ILE A 242 2.79 -9.00 31.04
N PRO A 243 3.37 -7.86 31.51
CA PRO A 243 3.80 -7.70 32.89
C PRO A 243 2.60 -7.79 33.85
N LEU A 244 2.86 -8.14 35.13
CA LEU A 244 1.81 -8.29 36.14
C LEU A 244 0.99 -7.03 36.30
N PHE A 245 1.64 -5.88 36.47
CA PHE A 245 0.92 -4.60 36.64
C PHE A 245 -0.01 -4.29 35.46
N LEU A 246 0.39 -4.63 34.22
CA LEU A 246 -0.48 -4.42 33.04
C LEU A 246 -1.66 -5.37 33.03
N ALA A 247 -1.49 -6.60 33.54
CA ALA A 247 -2.59 -7.55 33.70
C ALA A 247 -3.61 -7.05 34.76
N GLU A 248 -3.12 -6.45 35.85
CA GLU A 248 -3.96 -5.83 36.90
C GLU A 248 -4.73 -4.62 36.39
N GLU A 249 -4.07 -3.68 35.74
CA GLU A 249 -4.69 -2.53 35.08
C GLU A 249 -5.73 -2.96 34.03
N LEU A 250 -5.42 -4.02 33.26
CA LEU A 250 -6.33 -4.55 32.26
C LEU A 250 -7.55 -5.22 32.90
N LYS A 251 -7.38 -5.93 34.04
CA LYS A 251 -8.46 -6.52 34.81
C LYS A 251 -9.42 -5.43 35.33
N GLU A 252 -8.88 -4.35 35.87
CA GLU A 252 -9.66 -3.20 36.35
C GLU A 252 -10.41 -2.55 35.18
N TYR A 253 -9.74 -2.27 34.08
CA TYR A 253 -10.37 -1.72 32.88
C TYR A 253 -11.50 -2.62 32.36
N CYS A 254 -11.30 -3.91 32.31
CA CYS A 254 -12.31 -4.87 31.89
C CYS A 254 -13.55 -4.83 32.80
N SER A 255 -13.38 -4.62 34.12
CA SER A 255 -14.50 -4.51 35.06
C SER A 255 -15.35 -3.24 34.85
N MET A 256 -14.79 -2.21 34.23
CA MET A 256 -15.49 -0.97 33.89
C MET A 256 -16.31 -1.06 32.59
N LEU A 257 -16.08 -2.10 31.77
CA LEU A 257 -16.76 -2.25 30.49
C LEU A 257 -18.12 -2.96 30.66
N TYR A 258 -19.20 -2.20 30.67
CA TYR A 258 -20.56 -2.73 30.77
C TYR A 258 -21.14 -3.08 29.38
N GLY A 259 -21.85 -4.21 29.31
CA GLY A 259 -22.66 -4.60 28.13
C GLY A 259 -21.85 -4.95 26.89
N ILE A 260 -20.55 -5.30 27.03
CA ILE A 260 -19.71 -5.80 25.93
C ILE A 260 -19.69 -7.33 26.02
N THR A 261 -20.02 -7.98 24.91
CA THR A 261 -19.89 -9.44 24.77
C THR A 261 -18.43 -9.84 24.52
N ASP A 262 -18.10 -11.09 24.83
CA ASP A 262 -16.72 -11.61 24.67
C ASP A 262 -16.13 -11.48 23.25
N LYS A 263 -17.01 -11.37 22.24
CA LYS A 263 -16.65 -11.25 20.82
C LYS A 263 -16.62 -9.81 20.31
N GLU A 264 -17.11 -8.85 21.08
CA GLU A 264 -17.08 -7.46 20.70
C GLU A 264 -15.72 -6.81 20.98
N ARG A 265 -15.37 -5.80 20.16
CA ARG A 265 -14.13 -5.05 20.36
C ARG A 265 -14.12 -4.30 21.68
N MET A 266 -13.09 -4.48 22.48
CA MET A 266 -12.88 -3.72 23.72
C MET A 266 -12.73 -2.23 23.47
N PHE A 267 -12.08 -1.85 22.38
CA PHE A 267 -11.82 -0.47 21.98
C PHE A 267 -12.72 -0.09 20.81
N ARG A 268 -13.85 0.59 21.10
CA ARG A 268 -14.86 0.96 20.09
C ARG A 268 -14.50 2.20 19.28
N PHE A 269 -13.40 2.86 19.58
CA PHE A 269 -12.89 4.02 18.86
C PHE A 269 -12.04 3.62 17.63
N THR A 270 -11.59 4.63 16.87
CA THR A 270 -10.77 4.46 15.66
C THR A 270 -9.32 4.88 15.91
N LYS A 271 -8.43 4.56 14.95
CA LYS A 271 -7.04 5.03 14.96
C LYS A 271 -6.93 6.56 15.08
N SER A 272 -7.81 7.30 14.40
CA SER A 272 -7.83 8.76 14.44
C SER A 272 -8.06 9.32 15.85
N PHE A 273 -8.91 8.68 16.65
CA PHE A 273 -9.10 9.05 18.06
C PHE A 273 -7.77 8.95 18.82
N MET A 274 -7.04 7.85 18.69
CA MET A 274 -5.75 7.67 19.37
C MET A 274 -4.70 8.68 18.90
N GLU A 275 -4.69 9.03 17.62
CA GLU A 275 -3.80 10.05 17.08
C GLU A 275 -4.12 11.44 17.66
N HIS A 276 -5.38 11.80 17.79
CA HIS A 276 -5.81 13.05 18.42
C HIS A 276 -5.45 13.09 19.92
N GLU A 277 -5.71 12.02 20.67
CA GLU A 277 -5.34 11.94 22.09
C GLU A 277 -3.83 12.00 22.29
N MET A 278 -3.06 11.37 21.43
CA MET A 278 -1.61 11.46 21.47
C MET A 278 -1.11 12.90 21.28
N VAL A 279 -1.65 13.62 20.29
CA VAL A 279 -1.31 15.03 20.06
C VAL A 279 -1.71 15.90 21.24
N ARG A 280 -2.91 15.66 21.83
CA ARG A 280 -3.39 16.37 23.02
C ARG A 280 -2.46 16.15 24.23
N GLY A 281 -2.10 14.89 24.49
CA GLY A 281 -1.24 14.53 25.60
C GLY A 281 0.19 15.10 25.44
N ILE A 282 0.77 15.02 24.24
CA ILE A 282 2.06 15.63 23.92
C ILE A 282 2.03 17.14 24.20
N LYS A 283 0.95 17.82 23.78
CA LYS A 283 0.79 19.26 24.03
C LYS A 283 0.69 19.59 25.52
N ALA A 284 0.03 18.74 26.30
CA ALA A 284 -0.17 18.94 27.75
C ALA A 284 1.11 18.69 28.55
N THR A 285 1.92 17.73 28.16
CA THR A 285 3.11 17.29 28.92
C THR A 285 4.44 17.83 28.41
N GLY A 286 4.46 18.31 27.15
CA GLY A 286 5.69 18.78 26.51
C GLY A 286 6.66 17.66 26.08
N VAL A 287 6.30 16.39 26.20
CA VAL A 287 7.15 15.28 25.74
C VAL A 287 7.38 15.34 24.23
N ARG A 288 8.48 14.76 23.78
CA ARG A 288 8.88 14.76 22.38
C ARG A 288 7.79 14.18 21.48
N ARG A 289 7.53 14.84 20.35
CA ARG A 289 6.54 14.38 19.36
C ARG A 289 7.06 13.15 18.61
N ILE A 290 6.28 12.07 18.68
CA ILE A 290 6.45 10.86 17.87
C ILE A 290 5.12 10.48 17.20
N ARG A 291 5.16 9.52 16.28
CA ARG A 291 3.92 8.96 15.68
C ARG A 291 3.39 7.83 16.56
N LEU A 292 2.10 7.59 16.52
CA LEU A 292 1.46 6.48 17.25
C LEU A 292 2.13 5.12 16.98
N HIS A 293 2.61 4.89 15.75
CA HIS A 293 3.32 3.67 15.39
C HIS A 293 4.70 3.52 16.08
N ASP A 294 5.31 4.63 16.43
CA ASP A 294 6.66 4.67 16.99
C ASP A 294 6.68 4.24 18.47
N LEU A 295 5.52 4.20 19.15
CA LEU A 295 5.35 3.56 20.46
C LEU A 295 5.78 2.09 20.50
N ARG A 296 5.80 1.42 19.34
CA ARG A 296 6.19 0.03 19.21
C ARG A 296 7.71 -0.19 19.26
N HIS A 297 8.52 0.83 19.04
CA HIS A 297 9.96 0.72 18.84
C HIS A 297 10.79 0.26 20.05
N PRO A 298 10.47 0.61 21.30
CA PRO A 298 11.20 0.11 22.46
C PRO A 298 11.28 -1.42 22.52
N TYR A 299 10.28 -2.09 21.95
CA TYR A 299 10.16 -3.56 21.96
C TYR A 299 10.84 -4.28 20.78
N VAL A 300 11.14 -3.57 19.67
CA VAL A 300 11.56 -4.17 18.40
C VAL A 300 13.06 -4.08 18.14
N LYS A 301 13.81 -3.22 18.86
CA LYS A 301 15.27 -3.18 18.77
C LYS A 301 15.91 -3.82 20.00
N PRO A 302 16.34 -5.08 19.94
CA PRO A 302 17.41 -5.54 20.80
C PRO A 302 18.70 -4.94 20.22
N THR A 303 19.07 -3.76 20.65
CA THR A 303 20.47 -3.32 20.58
C THR A 303 21.24 -4.21 21.53
N THR A 304 22.10 -5.08 20.94
CA THR A 304 23.01 -6.01 21.58
C THR A 304 22.42 -7.29 22.20
N LYS A 305 23.11 -8.39 21.92
CA LYS A 305 22.96 -9.75 22.49
C LYS A 305 22.97 -9.78 24.02
N LYS A 306 21.94 -9.28 24.64
CA LYS A 306 21.56 -9.62 26.02
C LYS A 306 20.04 -9.49 26.06
N PHE A 307 19.36 -10.62 26.17
CA PHE A 307 18.03 -10.69 26.74
C PHE A 307 18.14 -10.12 28.16
N ILE A 308 17.97 -8.81 28.30
CA ILE A 308 17.63 -8.26 29.59
C ILE A 308 16.16 -8.60 29.75
N THR A 309 15.91 -9.56 30.60
CA THR A 309 14.63 -9.79 31.23
C THR A 309 14.20 -8.47 31.86
N PHE A 310 13.38 -7.70 31.16
CA PHE A 310 12.83 -6.40 31.63
C PHE A 310 11.77 -6.59 32.72
N PHE A 311 11.82 -7.74 33.41
CA PHE A 311 10.82 -8.16 34.39
C PHE A 311 11.21 -7.91 35.85
N GLU A 312 12.40 -7.39 36.10
CA GLU A 312 12.81 -7.05 37.45
C GLU A 312 13.01 -5.54 37.57
N VAL A 313 12.09 -4.84 38.08
CA VAL A 313 12.06 -3.69 38.99
C VAL A 313 10.71 -2.99 38.90
N PHE A 314 9.79 -3.43 39.71
CA PHE A 314 8.83 -2.60 40.41
C PHE A 314 8.75 -3.08 41.86
#